data_aadfebe8a47732e5330bb8d0c7b1a8b8
#
_entry.id   aadfebe8a47732e5330bb8d0c7b1a8b8
#
_cell.length_a   1.000
_cell.length_b   1.000
_cell.length_c   1.000
_cell.angle_alpha   90.00
_cell.angle_beta   90.00
_cell.angle_gamma   90.00
#
_symmetry.space_group_name_H-M   'P 1'
#
loop_
_entity.id
_entity.type
_entity.pdbx_description
1 polymer ?
#
loop_
_entity_poly.entity_id
_entity_poly.type
_entity_poly.pdbx_seq_one_letter_code
_entity_poly.pdbx_strand_id
1 'polypeptide(L)'
;MKKFLLAGLIAAGAGSVMAEEAPATADTVQTNLNIVWTLIAGILVFTMQAGFALVETGFTRAKNAANIMMKNIMDFAVGSLGFYILGAALMFGASKAAGWLGWGGLGMPSLSGGEGFWDWTFFFFQTMFAATAATIVSGAVAERIEFKSYLIYSILVSAIVYPISGHWMWGSLAGEGSQGWIEALGFHDFAGSTVVHSVGGWIALAGAIALGPRIGKYRHDGKANPIPGHSLVLGTLGVLLLWIGWFGFNPGSYTAGIGSIGRVAMTTNLAACAGTIAALVTAWVVMGKPDLTMALNGSLAGLVAITASCDQVTCNAAVVIGLVAGVLVVLSVFFFDKIHIDDPVGAVSVHCVNGVWGTLAVGLFAAPASLGYGNDLVGLFYGGGFKYLGVQLVGVGMTAVWAFGMGFAIFMTLKKAGILRVSAKTELKGLDVTEHGQDAYASFQFFSNM
;
A
#
# COMPACT_ATOMS: atom_id res chain seq x y z
N MET A 1 -56.75 -23.70 -25.36
CA MET A 1 -56.67 -23.26 -23.97
C MET A 1 -55.21 -22.95 -23.63
N LYS A 2 -54.62 -21.84 -24.09
CA LYS A 2 -53.30 -21.32 -23.70
C LYS A 2 -53.12 -19.88 -24.23
N LYS A 3 -54.00 -18.94 -23.84
CA LYS A 3 -53.91 -17.52 -24.18
C LYS A 3 -54.55 -16.57 -23.15
N PHE A 4 -54.61 -16.95 -21.86
CA PHE A 4 -55.16 -16.08 -20.83
C PHE A 4 -54.34 -16.15 -19.51
N LEU A 5 -53.04 -15.90 -19.57
CA LEU A 5 -52.23 -15.82 -18.36
C LEU A 5 -51.05 -14.83 -18.49
N LEU A 6 -51.17 -13.81 -19.33
CA LEU A 6 -50.11 -12.76 -19.48
C LEU A 6 -50.65 -11.32 -19.37
N ALA A 7 -51.87 -11.14 -18.87
CA ALA A 7 -52.50 -9.81 -18.72
C ALA A 7 -52.70 -9.34 -17.26
N GLY A 8 -52.19 -10.10 -16.27
CA GLY A 8 -52.38 -9.83 -14.85
C GLY A 8 -51.18 -9.26 -14.09
N LEU A 9 -50.02 -8.98 -14.74
CA LEU A 9 -48.79 -8.57 -14.06
C LEU A 9 -48.26 -7.17 -14.44
N ILE A 10 -49.06 -6.36 -15.13
CA ILE A 10 -48.62 -4.98 -15.55
C ILE A 10 -49.46 -3.88 -14.84
N ALA A 11 -50.29 -4.18 -13.89
CA ALA A 11 -51.15 -3.17 -13.24
C ALA A 11 -50.86 -2.96 -11.74
N ALA A 12 -49.68 -3.29 -11.25
CA ALA A 12 -49.31 -3.06 -9.83
C ALA A 12 -47.98 -2.27 -9.68
N GLY A 13 -47.69 -1.35 -10.59
CA GLY A 13 -46.43 -0.62 -10.59
C GLY A 13 -46.54 0.86 -10.97
N ALA A 14 -47.63 1.53 -10.67
CA ALA A 14 -47.75 2.96 -10.95
C ALA A 14 -48.44 3.66 -9.76
N GLY A 15 -47.66 4.04 -8.77
CA GLY A 15 -48.16 4.79 -7.62
C GLY A 15 -47.19 5.04 -6.50
N SER A 16 -45.86 5.04 -6.74
CA SER A 16 -44.97 5.78 -5.86
C SER A 16 -45.04 7.25 -6.27
N VAL A 17 -45.96 7.99 -5.62
CA VAL A 17 -45.84 9.44 -5.52
C VAL A 17 -44.44 9.70 -5.02
N MET A 18 -43.54 10.25 -5.88
CA MET A 18 -42.27 10.80 -5.44
C MET A 18 -42.63 11.85 -4.40
N ALA A 19 -42.47 11.50 -3.12
CA ALA A 19 -42.53 12.51 -2.07
C ALA A 19 -41.48 13.55 -2.49
N GLU A 20 -41.94 14.80 -2.65
CA GLU A 20 -41.05 15.94 -2.91
C GLU A 20 -40.10 15.99 -1.74
N GLU A 21 -38.87 15.49 -1.94
CA GLU A 21 -37.83 15.49 -0.90
C GLU A 21 -37.59 16.95 -0.52
N ALA A 22 -37.73 17.25 0.78
CA ALA A 22 -37.35 18.57 1.29
C ALA A 22 -35.95 18.93 0.80
N PRO A 23 -35.71 20.21 0.42
CA PRO A 23 -34.41 20.61 -0.07
C PRO A 23 -33.30 20.22 0.92
N ALA A 24 -32.26 19.54 0.42
CA ALA A 24 -31.17 19.05 1.24
C ALA A 24 -30.54 20.20 2.03
N THR A 25 -30.33 20.00 3.32
CA THR A 25 -29.61 20.99 4.14
C THR A 25 -28.14 21.02 3.74
N ALA A 26 -27.42 22.11 4.10
CA ALA A 26 -25.99 22.23 3.85
C ALA A 26 -25.20 21.02 4.44
N ASP A 27 -25.59 20.56 5.62
CA ASP A 27 -24.98 19.39 6.28
C ASP A 27 -25.23 18.10 5.50
N THR A 28 -26.45 17.91 4.98
CA THR A 28 -26.78 16.75 4.12
C THR A 28 -25.96 16.77 2.83
N VAL A 29 -25.82 17.94 2.20
CA VAL A 29 -25.00 18.09 0.98
C VAL A 29 -23.53 17.80 1.27
N GLN A 30 -22.98 18.30 2.39
CA GLN A 30 -21.60 18.03 2.78
C GLN A 30 -21.37 16.54 3.07
N THR A 31 -22.29 15.89 3.78
CA THR A 31 -22.21 14.45 4.05
C THR A 31 -22.22 13.64 2.76
N ASN A 32 -23.13 13.94 1.83
CA ASN A 32 -23.18 13.27 0.54
C ASN A 32 -21.90 13.50 -0.28
N LEU A 33 -21.33 14.71 -0.24
CA LEU A 33 -20.07 15.03 -0.91
C LEU A 33 -18.91 14.23 -0.30
N ASN A 34 -18.85 14.07 1.02
CA ASN A 34 -17.86 13.26 1.71
C ASN A 34 -17.98 11.79 1.28
N ILE A 35 -19.19 11.23 1.23
CA ILE A 35 -19.46 9.86 0.77
C ILE A 35 -18.97 9.67 -0.67
N VAL A 36 -19.41 10.55 -1.58
CA VAL A 36 -19.05 10.47 -3.02
C VAL A 36 -17.53 10.58 -3.20
N TRP A 37 -16.89 11.57 -2.54
CA TRP A 37 -15.44 11.73 -2.63
C TRP A 37 -14.69 10.49 -2.12
N THR A 38 -15.08 9.97 -0.95
CA THR A 38 -14.41 8.83 -0.34
C THR A 38 -14.59 7.55 -1.15
N LEU A 39 -15.77 7.34 -1.77
CA LEU A 39 -16.00 6.22 -2.69
C LEU A 39 -15.13 6.33 -3.95
N ILE A 40 -15.08 7.51 -4.58
CA ILE A 40 -14.22 7.75 -5.74
C ILE A 40 -12.75 7.51 -5.36
N ALA A 41 -12.31 8.02 -4.21
CA ALA A 41 -10.98 7.81 -3.70
C ALA A 41 -10.68 6.31 -3.49
N GLY A 42 -11.61 5.56 -2.88
CA GLY A 42 -11.48 4.11 -2.73
C GLY A 42 -11.35 3.37 -4.07
N ILE A 43 -12.14 3.77 -5.08
CA ILE A 43 -12.04 3.21 -6.44
C ILE A 43 -10.68 3.55 -7.08
N LEU A 44 -10.17 4.78 -6.91
CA LEU A 44 -8.83 5.15 -7.37
C LEU A 44 -7.76 4.29 -6.69
N VAL A 45 -7.84 4.07 -5.37
CA VAL A 45 -6.91 3.17 -4.66
C VAL A 45 -7.05 1.72 -5.14
N PHE A 46 -8.26 1.26 -5.44
CA PHE A 46 -8.45 -0.08 -6.04
C PHE A 46 -7.69 -0.23 -7.37
N THR A 47 -7.59 0.81 -8.20
CA THR A 47 -6.78 0.74 -9.43
C THR A 47 -5.30 0.45 -9.15
N MET A 48 -4.82 0.72 -7.92
CA MET A 48 -3.44 0.40 -7.53
C MET A 48 -3.19 -1.11 -7.48
N GLN A 49 -4.19 -1.95 -7.29
CA GLN A 49 -4.03 -3.41 -7.38
C GLN A 49 -3.60 -3.83 -8.79
N ALA A 50 -4.21 -3.24 -9.82
CA ALA A 50 -3.76 -3.43 -11.19
C ALA A 50 -2.36 -2.85 -11.44
N GLY A 51 -2.07 -1.69 -10.82
CA GLY A 51 -0.76 -1.06 -10.86
C GLY A 51 0.34 -1.96 -10.29
N PHE A 52 0.16 -2.52 -9.09
CA PHE A 52 1.09 -3.47 -8.47
C PHE A 52 1.26 -4.73 -9.34
N ALA A 53 0.16 -5.32 -9.80
CA ALA A 53 0.22 -6.50 -10.68
C ALA A 53 1.06 -6.24 -11.94
N LEU A 54 0.92 -5.08 -12.57
CA LEU A 54 1.67 -4.70 -13.77
C LEU A 54 3.15 -4.39 -13.47
N VAL A 55 3.45 -3.67 -12.38
CA VAL A 55 4.84 -3.40 -11.96
C VAL A 55 5.57 -4.70 -11.67
N GLU A 56 4.98 -5.55 -10.84
CA GLU A 56 5.60 -6.82 -10.46
C GLU A 56 5.77 -7.73 -11.68
N THR A 57 4.75 -7.85 -12.53
CA THR A 57 4.83 -8.65 -13.77
C THR A 57 5.91 -8.12 -14.68
N GLY A 58 5.97 -6.81 -14.89
CA GLY A 58 6.94 -6.19 -15.77
C GLY A 58 8.39 -6.34 -15.29
N PHE A 59 8.61 -6.28 -13.98
CA PHE A 59 9.94 -6.35 -13.35
C PHE A 59 10.40 -7.77 -13.02
N THR A 60 9.58 -8.78 -13.26
CA THR A 60 9.92 -10.19 -13.09
C THR A 60 10.02 -10.92 -14.43
N ARG A 61 10.49 -12.19 -14.40
CA ARG A 61 10.65 -12.98 -15.63
C ARG A 61 9.32 -13.49 -16.15
N ALA A 62 9.15 -13.49 -17.47
CA ALA A 62 7.93 -13.87 -18.18
C ALA A 62 7.31 -15.20 -17.74
N LYS A 63 8.15 -16.19 -17.38
CA LYS A 63 7.72 -17.52 -16.92
C LYS A 63 6.96 -17.55 -15.59
N ASN A 64 6.80 -16.36 -14.93
CA ASN A 64 6.11 -16.19 -13.67
C ASN A 64 4.97 -15.16 -13.77
N ALA A 65 4.63 -14.68 -14.97
CA ALA A 65 3.69 -13.58 -15.15
C ALA A 65 2.26 -13.94 -14.72
N ALA A 66 1.77 -15.14 -15.06
CA ALA A 66 0.46 -15.61 -14.61
C ALA A 66 0.42 -15.84 -13.09
N ASN A 67 1.52 -16.34 -12.49
CA ASN A 67 1.64 -16.48 -11.05
C ASN A 67 1.59 -15.11 -10.35
N ILE A 68 2.26 -14.11 -10.88
CA ILE A 68 2.23 -12.74 -10.35
C ILE A 68 0.82 -12.16 -10.41
N MET A 69 0.14 -12.27 -11.56
CA MET A 69 -1.24 -11.80 -11.70
C MET A 69 -2.20 -12.52 -10.75
N MET A 70 -2.06 -13.85 -10.62
CA MET A 70 -2.85 -14.66 -9.70
C MET A 70 -2.62 -14.24 -8.24
N LYS A 71 -1.37 -13.98 -7.83
CA LYS A 71 -1.05 -13.51 -6.48
C LYS A 71 -1.73 -12.18 -6.17
N ASN A 72 -1.61 -11.19 -7.07
CA ASN A 72 -2.16 -9.85 -6.85
C ASN A 72 -3.69 -9.83 -6.81
N ILE A 73 -4.39 -10.64 -7.60
CA ILE A 73 -5.84 -10.73 -7.50
C ILE A 73 -6.27 -11.47 -6.23
N MET A 74 -5.51 -12.47 -5.81
CA MET A 74 -5.86 -13.27 -4.63
C MET A 74 -5.53 -12.56 -3.32
N ASP A 75 -4.44 -11.78 -3.23
CA ASP A 75 -4.17 -11.02 -2.00
C ASP A 75 -5.25 -9.96 -1.76
N PHE A 76 -5.73 -9.32 -2.81
CA PHE A 76 -6.88 -8.43 -2.69
C PHE A 76 -8.13 -9.17 -2.20
N ALA A 77 -8.47 -10.31 -2.81
CA ALA A 77 -9.68 -11.05 -2.47
C ALA A 77 -9.63 -11.61 -1.04
N VAL A 78 -8.55 -12.34 -0.69
CA VAL A 78 -8.43 -12.94 0.66
C VAL A 78 -8.13 -11.88 1.72
N GLY A 79 -7.39 -10.83 1.37
CA GLY A 79 -7.10 -9.70 2.23
C GLY A 79 -8.35 -8.91 2.60
N SER A 80 -9.20 -8.62 1.62
CA SER A 80 -10.48 -7.94 1.84
C SER A 80 -11.39 -8.74 2.77
N LEU A 81 -11.51 -10.06 2.55
CA LEU A 81 -12.29 -10.93 3.41
C LEU A 81 -11.70 -11.04 4.81
N GLY A 82 -10.37 -11.18 4.94
CA GLY A 82 -9.68 -11.23 6.23
C GLY A 82 -9.84 -9.92 7.01
N PHE A 83 -9.74 -8.79 6.32
CA PHE A 83 -9.95 -7.49 6.92
C PHE A 83 -11.42 -7.30 7.36
N TYR A 84 -12.40 -7.72 6.55
CA TYR A 84 -13.82 -7.71 6.91
C TYR A 84 -14.11 -8.59 8.14
N ILE A 85 -13.63 -9.84 8.14
CA ILE A 85 -13.99 -10.80 9.20
C ILE A 85 -13.38 -10.40 10.55
N LEU A 86 -12.12 -9.97 10.58
CA LEU A 86 -11.37 -9.72 11.82
C LEU A 86 -10.63 -8.38 11.82
N GLY A 87 -9.98 -8.03 10.72
CA GLY A 87 -9.04 -6.90 10.68
C GLY A 87 -9.67 -5.57 11.08
N ALA A 88 -10.83 -5.24 10.54
CA ALA A 88 -11.50 -3.99 10.86
C ALA A 88 -11.93 -3.91 12.33
N ALA A 89 -12.33 -5.03 12.93
CA ALA A 89 -12.65 -5.10 14.36
C ALA A 89 -11.42 -4.79 15.23
N LEU A 90 -10.24 -5.28 14.83
CA LEU A 90 -8.98 -5.02 15.52
C LEU A 90 -8.44 -3.61 15.28
N MET A 91 -8.71 -3.02 14.12
CA MET A 91 -8.19 -1.69 13.76
C MET A 91 -9.07 -0.56 14.29
N PHE A 92 -10.36 -0.66 14.08
CA PHE A 92 -11.32 0.43 14.31
C PHE A 92 -12.32 0.18 15.45
N GLY A 93 -12.22 -0.96 16.13
CA GLY A 93 -13.03 -1.23 17.31
C GLY A 93 -12.58 -0.43 18.53
N ALA A 94 -13.42 -0.44 19.58
CA ALA A 94 -13.12 0.22 20.84
C ALA A 94 -11.76 -0.22 21.39
N SER A 95 -10.94 0.74 21.83
CA SER A 95 -9.59 0.50 22.35
C SER A 95 -9.59 -0.43 23.55
N LYS A 96 -8.70 -1.42 23.53
CA LYS A 96 -8.39 -2.36 24.59
C LYS A 96 -6.92 -2.29 24.94
N ALA A 97 -6.58 -2.79 26.13
CA ALA A 97 -5.19 -2.85 26.61
C ALA A 97 -4.44 -1.50 26.42
N ALA A 98 -5.04 -0.41 26.84
CA ALA A 98 -4.48 0.95 26.76
C ALA A 98 -4.09 1.36 25.32
N GLY A 99 -4.91 1.01 24.31
CA GLY A 99 -4.71 1.41 22.92
C GLY A 99 -3.81 0.48 22.10
N TRP A 100 -3.48 -0.70 22.65
CA TRP A 100 -2.67 -1.69 21.91
C TRP A 100 -3.45 -2.46 20.85
N LEU A 101 -4.77 -2.59 21.00
CA LEU A 101 -5.64 -3.18 19.99
C LEU A 101 -7.07 -2.66 20.12
N GLY A 102 -7.81 -2.66 19.02
CA GLY A 102 -9.25 -2.44 19.01
C GLY A 102 -10.02 -3.74 19.12
N TRP A 103 -11.30 -3.64 19.49
CA TRP A 103 -12.23 -4.73 19.37
C TRP A 103 -13.65 -4.24 19.08
N GLY A 104 -14.17 -4.51 17.87
CA GLY A 104 -15.50 -4.11 17.41
C GLY A 104 -16.46 -5.28 17.11
N GLY A 105 -16.02 -6.54 17.38
CA GLY A 105 -16.78 -7.73 17.01
C GLY A 105 -16.48 -8.22 15.58
N LEU A 106 -16.60 -9.53 15.38
CA LEU A 106 -16.32 -10.16 14.07
C LEU A 106 -17.34 -9.70 13.02
N GLY A 107 -16.85 -9.48 11.80
CA GLY A 107 -17.67 -9.09 10.66
C GLY A 107 -18.26 -7.67 10.76
N MET A 108 -17.69 -6.81 11.62
CA MET A 108 -18.14 -5.42 11.82
C MET A 108 -19.67 -5.34 11.98
N PRO A 109 -20.25 -5.67 13.15
CA PRO A 109 -21.70 -5.68 13.36
C PRO A 109 -22.40 -4.35 13.01
N SER A 110 -21.71 -3.21 13.13
CA SER A 110 -22.20 -1.89 12.69
C SER A 110 -22.53 -1.82 11.20
N LEU A 111 -21.87 -2.65 10.38
CA LEU A 111 -22.11 -2.73 8.94
C LEU A 111 -23.35 -3.59 8.59
N SER A 112 -23.90 -4.33 9.55
CA SER A 112 -25.10 -5.17 9.34
C SER A 112 -26.39 -4.38 9.45
N GLY A 113 -26.35 -3.13 9.94
CA GLY A 113 -27.51 -2.24 10.03
C GLY A 113 -27.84 -1.55 8.69
N GLY A 114 -29.10 -1.29 8.40
CA GLY A 114 -29.54 -0.72 7.11
C GLY A 114 -29.21 0.76 6.89
N GLU A 115 -28.66 1.50 7.88
CA GLU A 115 -28.51 2.96 7.84
C GLU A 115 -27.07 3.47 7.96
N GLY A 116 -26.07 2.59 7.91
CA GLY A 116 -24.64 2.93 8.06
C GLY A 116 -23.98 3.38 6.75
N PHE A 117 -24.53 4.33 5.98
CA PHE A 117 -23.96 4.76 4.69
C PHE A 117 -22.52 5.23 4.79
N TRP A 118 -22.18 5.98 5.83
CA TRP A 118 -20.82 6.43 6.08
C TRP A 118 -19.90 5.24 6.45
N ASP A 119 -20.35 4.35 7.31
CA ASP A 119 -19.56 3.21 7.76
C ASP A 119 -19.18 2.30 6.60
N TRP A 120 -20.11 2.02 5.67
CA TRP A 120 -19.81 1.24 4.46
C TRP A 120 -18.80 1.92 3.57
N THR A 121 -18.94 3.24 3.39
CA THR A 121 -18.01 4.05 2.59
C THR A 121 -16.61 4.06 3.19
N PHE A 122 -16.50 4.32 4.48
CA PHE A 122 -15.26 4.33 5.23
C PHE A 122 -14.59 2.95 5.24
N PHE A 123 -15.38 1.90 5.52
CA PHE A 123 -14.87 0.53 5.51
C PHE A 123 -14.37 0.11 4.12
N PHE A 124 -15.12 0.42 3.05
CA PHE A 124 -14.66 0.17 1.68
C PHE A 124 -13.32 0.83 1.41
N PHE A 125 -13.18 2.12 1.74
CA PHE A 125 -11.95 2.87 1.58
C PHE A 125 -10.79 2.24 2.36
N GLN A 126 -10.97 1.92 3.63
CA GLN A 126 -9.95 1.32 4.49
C GLN A 126 -9.54 -0.11 4.06
N THR A 127 -10.46 -0.85 3.45
CA THR A 127 -10.15 -2.17 2.88
C THR A 127 -9.08 -2.07 1.78
N MET A 128 -9.10 -1.01 0.97
CA MET A 128 -8.10 -0.78 -0.08
C MET A 128 -6.69 -0.61 0.50
N PHE A 129 -6.57 0.03 1.65
CA PHE A 129 -5.30 0.23 2.36
C PHE A 129 -4.76 -1.07 2.97
N ALA A 130 -5.63 -1.87 3.58
CA ALA A 130 -5.26 -3.19 4.10
C ALA A 130 -4.74 -4.12 2.98
N ALA A 131 -5.41 -4.14 1.85
CA ALA A 131 -4.98 -4.88 0.67
C ALA A 131 -3.64 -4.36 0.12
N THR A 132 -3.42 -3.03 0.13
CA THR A 132 -2.16 -2.43 -0.29
C THR A 132 -0.99 -2.86 0.60
N ALA A 133 -1.16 -2.93 1.92
CA ALA A 133 -0.11 -3.40 2.83
C ALA A 133 0.29 -4.87 2.55
N ALA A 134 -0.67 -5.72 2.18
CA ALA A 134 -0.40 -7.12 1.85
C ALA A 134 0.29 -7.28 0.49
N THR A 135 -0.15 -6.53 -0.55
CA THR A 135 0.40 -6.63 -1.90
C THR A 135 1.84 -6.12 -2.01
N ILE A 136 2.27 -5.15 -1.17
CA ILE A 136 3.67 -4.69 -1.10
C ILE A 136 4.65 -5.85 -0.89
N VAL A 137 4.28 -6.82 -0.08
CA VAL A 137 5.11 -7.99 0.23
C VAL A 137 5.32 -8.88 -1.00
N SER A 138 4.34 -8.92 -1.91
CA SER A 138 4.33 -9.74 -3.12
C SER A 138 5.60 -9.57 -3.96
N GLY A 139 6.01 -8.31 -4.18
CA GLY A 139 7.18 -7.99 -4.99
C GLY A 139 8.48 -8.57 -4.44
N ALA A 140 8.69 -8.49 -3.13
CA ALA A 140 9.92 -8.95 -2.47
C ALA A 140 10.04 -10.49 -2.45
N VAL A 141 8.93 -11.22 -2.49
CA VAL A 141 8.89 -12.70 -2.46
C VAL A 141 8.66 -13.32 -3.84
N ALA A 142 8.55 -12.49 -4.87
CA ALA A 142 8.24 -12.91 -6.23
C ALA A 142 9.21 -13.97 -6.78
N GLU A 143 8.71 -14.78 -7.72
CA GLU A 143 9.39 -15.82 -8.50
C GLU A 143 9.81 -17.08 -7.70
N ARG A 144 9.65 -17.12 -6.36
CA ARG A 144 10.17 -18.25 -5.53
C ARG A 144 9.31 -18.67 -4.35
N ILE A 145 8.27 -17.92 -3.97
CA ILE A 145 7.35 -18.32 -2.91
C ILE A 145 6.34 -19.34 -3.43
N GLU A 146 5.95 -20.34 -2.64
CA GLU A 146 4.82 -21.22 -2.95
C GLU A 146 3.49 -20.46 -2.85
N PHE A 147 2.59 -20.69 -3.80
CA PHE A 147 1.31 -19.96 -3.87
C PHE A 147 0.45 -20.12 -2.62
N LYS A 148 0.40 -21.32 -2.04
CA LYS A 148 -0.34 -21.54 -0.77
C LYS A 148 0.19 -20.73 0.39
N SER A 149 1.52 -20.57 0.49
CA SER A 149 2.14 -19.74 1.53
C SER A 149 1.88 -18.26 1.31
N TYR A 150 1.78 -17.86 0.05
CA TYR A 150 1.37 -16.52 -0.34
C TYR A 150 -0.03 -16.20 0.20
N LEU A 151 -1.01 -17.08 -0.01
CA LEU A 151 -2.37 -16.89 0.50
C LEU A 151 -2.42 -16.82 2.03
N ILE A 152 -1.67 -17.70 2.72
CA ILE A 152 -1.64 -17.74 4.18
C ILE A 152 -1.11 -16.42 4.77
N TYR A 153 0.04 -15.91 4.25
CA TYR A 153 0.56 -14.68 4.80
C TYR A 153 -0.33 -13.48 4.46
N SER A 154 -0.94 -13.42 3.27
CA SER A 154 -1.83 -12.34 2.87
C SER A 154 -3.02 -12.21 3.82
N ILE A 155 -3.64 -13.34 4.20
CA ILE A 155 -4.70 -13.36 5.20
C ILE A 155 -4.19 -12.87 6.56
N LEU A 156 -3.04 -13.38 7.03
CA LEU A 156 -2.50 -13.00 8.34
C LEU A 156 -2.08 -11.52 8.40
N VAL A 157 -1.51 -11.00 7.32
CA VAL A 157 -1.16 -9.58 7.24
C VAL A 157 -2.42 -8.72 7.31
N SER A 158 -3.42 -9.00 6.48
CA SER A 158 -4.63 -8.18 6.38
C SER A 158 -5.58 -8.32 7.58
N ALA A 159 -5.62 -9.51 8.21
CA ALA A 159 -6.52 -9.76 9.33
C ALA A 159 -5.91 -9.43 10.71
N ILE A 160 -4.57 -9.44 10.85
CA ILE A 160 -3.92 -9.34 12.17
C ILE A 160 -2.80 -8.30 12.18
N VAL A 161 -1.76 -8.46 11.32
CA VAL A 161 -0.53 -7.67 11.48
C VAL A 161 -0.77 -6.20 11.18
N TYR A 162 -1.35 -5.91 10.02
CA TYR A 162 -1.71 -4.55 9.59
C TYR A 162 -2.74 -3.90 10.53
N PRO A 163 -3.87 -4.57 10.88
CA PRO A 163 -4.90 -3.94 11.71
C PRO A 163 -4.43 -3.57 13.11
N ILE A 164 -3.60 -4.40 13.75
CA ILE A 164 -3.11 -4.10 15.10
C ILE A 164 -2.19 -2.87 15.08
N SER A 165 -1.21 -2.81 14.17
CA SER A 165 -0.39 -1.60 14.04
C SER A 165 -1.17 -0.40 13.51
N GLY A 166 -2.17 -0.63 12.66
CA GLY A 166 -3.08 0.40 12.20
C GLY A 166 -3.90 1.02 13.34
N HIS A 167 -4.38 0.21 14.29
CA HIS A 167 -5.06 0.71 15.47
C HIS A 167 -4.19 1.65 16.31
N TRP A 168 -2.89 1.36 16.44
CA TRP A 168 -1.98 2.21 17.22
C TRP A 168 -1.93 3.66 16.74
N MET A 169 -2.17 3.90 15.46
CA MET A 169 -1.93 5.18 14.77
C MET A 169 -3.18 5.79 14.15
N TRP A 170 -4.21 5.00 13.85
CA TRP A 170 -5.42 5.42 13.14
C TRP A 170 -6.72 4.93 13.82
N GLY A 171 -6.64 4.41 15.02
CA GLY A 171 -7.80 3.86 15.71
C GLY A 171 -8.95 4.85 15.82
N SER A 172 -8.68 6.11 16.13
CA SER A 172 -9.69 7.16 16.34
C SER A 172 -10.44 7.59 15.05
N LEU A 173 -9.96 7.20 13.86
CA LEU A 173 -10.66 7.52 12.60
C LEU A 173 -12.08 6.94 12.55
N ALA A 174 -12.38 5.90 13.32
CA ALA A 174 -13.70 5.30 13.43
C ALA A 174 -14.58 5.93 14.53
N GLY A 175 -14.06 6.87 15.31
CA GLY A 175 -14.82 7.59 16.33
C GLY A 175 -14.22 7.54 17.73
N GLU A 176 -14.92 8.16 18.68
CA GLU A 176 -14.52 8.25 20.08
C GLU A 176 -14.38 6.86 20.73
N GLY A 177 -13.37 6.72 21.60
CA GLY A 177 -13.10 5.49 22.34
C GLY A 177 -12.26 4.44 21.59
N SER A 178 -11.82 4.73 20.36
CA SER A 178 -10.99 3.83 19.54
C SER A 178 -9.53 4.29 19.40
N GLN A 179 -9.11 5.32 20.13
CA GLN A 179 -7.76 5.90 20.02
C GLN A 179 -6.65 4.89 20.34
N GLY A 180 -5.65 4.82 19.46
CA GLY A 180 -4.45 4.03 19.63
C GLY A 180 -3.40 4.72 20.51
N TRP A 181 -2.48 3.95 21.09
CA TRP A 181 -1.50 4.47 22.03
C TRP A 181 -0.41 5.35 21.36
N ILE A 182 -0.04 5.07 20.10
CA ILE A 182 0.94 5.91 19.35
C ILE A 182 0.28 7.22 18.93
N GLU A 183 -0.98 7.15 18.49
CA GLU A 183 -1.80 8.31 18.17
C GLU A 183 -1.93 9.26 19.39
N ALA A 184 -2.14 8.70 20.58
CA ALA A 184 -2.21 9.48 21.82
C ALA A 184 -0.92 10.23 22.18
N LEU A 185 0.24 9.86 21.61
CA LEU A 185 1.51 10.58 21.73
C LEU A 185 1.60 11.80 20.80
N GLY A 186 0.63 11.98 19.88
CA GLY A 186 0.65 13.01 18.84
C GLY A 186 1.37 12.57 17.55
N PHE A 187 1.48 11.26 17.29
CA PHE A 187 1.99 10.72 16.04
C PHE A 187 1.08 11.12 14.88
N HIS A 188 1.69 11.45 13.75
CA HIS A 188 0.96 11.77 12.54
C HIS A 188 1.46 10.94 11.35
N ASP A 189 0.54 10.30 10.69
CA ASP A 189 0.71 9.64 9.39
C ASP A 189 -0.60 9.79 8.61
N PHE A 190 -0.66 10.80 7.75
CA PHE A 190 -1.91 11.21 7.12
C PHE A 190 -2.53 10.10 6.26
N ALA A 191 -1.73 9.48 5.42
CA ALA A 191 -2.24 8.49 4.48
C ALA A 191 -1.46 7.15 4.49
N GLY A 192 -0.42 6.97 5.31
CA GLY A 192 0.14 5.64 5.54
C GLY A 192 1.58 5.40 5.09
N SER A 193 2.50 6.38 5.13
CA SER A 193 3.93 6.06 4.97
C SER A 193 4.39 4.98 5.94
N THR A 194 3.93 5.05 7.21
CA THR A 194 4.18 4.01 8.22
C THR A 194 3.09 2.96 8.20
N VAL A 195 1.81 3.38 8.38
CA VAL A 195 0.68 2.45 8.61
C VAL A 195 0.53 1.43 7.48
N VAL A 196 0.78 1.83 6.24
CA VAL A 196 0.66 0.95 5.06
C VAL A 196 2.02 0.54 4.52
N HIS A 197 2.83 1.54 4.11
CA HIS A 197 4.05 1.27 3.34
C HIS A 197 5.16 0.68 4.19
N SER A 198 5.44 1.23 5.39
CA SER A 198 6.44 0.63 6.27
C SER A 198 6.00 -0.72 6.79
N VAL A 199 4.72 -0.91 7.16
CA VAL A 199 4.22 -2.24 7.57
C VAL A 199 4.47 -3.27 6.47
N GLY A 200 3.99 -3.02 5.23
CA GLY A 200 4.22 -3.91 4.10
C GLY A 200 5.71 -4.09 3.81
N GLY A 201 6.50 -3.00 3.85
CA GLY A 201 7.93 -3.00 3.55
C GLY A 201 8.78 -3.79 4.56
N TRP A 202 8.48 -3.71 5.87
CA TRP A 202 9.18 -4.50 6.90
C TRP A 202 8.84 -5.99 6.80
N ILE A 203 7.56 -6.32 6.50
CA ILE A 203 7.16 -7.71 6.23
C ILE A 203 7.82 -8.23 4.96
N ALA A 204 7.93 -7.39 3.91
CA ALA A 204 8.63 -7.71 2.67
C ALA A 204 10.11 -8.05 2.91
N LEU A 205 10.80 -7.25 3.73
CA LEU A 205 12.17 -7.51 4.14
C LEU A 205 12.30 -8.85 4.87
N ALA A 206 11.41 -9.12 5.83
CA ALA A 206 11.38 -10.40 6.54
C ALA A 206 11.17 -11.59 5.59
N GLY A 207 10.27 -11.45 4.61
CA GLY A 207 10.01 -12.44 3.58
C GLY A 207 11.20 -12.70 2.67
N ALA A 208 11.86 -11.64 2.19
CA ALA A 208 13.06 -11.75 1.36
C ALA A 208 14.21 -12.49 2.09
N ILE A 209 14.41 -12.20 3.38
CA ILE A 209 15.41 -12.88 4.22
C ILE A 209 15.04 -14.35 4.44
N ALA A 210 13.79 -14.66 4.79
CA ALA A 210 13.35 -16.01 5.10
C ALA A 210 13.42 -16.95 3.87
N LEU A 211 13.04 -16.43 2.69
CA LEU A 211 13.10 -17.16 1.41
C LEU A 211 14.54 -17.34 0.90
N GLY A 212 15.38 -16.35 1.10
CA GLY A 212 16.69 -16.25 0.47
C GLY A 212 16.60 -15.83 -1.01
N PRO A 213 17.75 -15.66 -1.68
CA PRO A 213 17.83 -15.13 -3.04
C PRO A 213 17.32 -16.12 -4.09
N ARG A 214 16.87 -15.58 -5.24
CA ARG A 214 16.56 -16.37 -6.45
C ARG A 214 17.79 -17.11 -6.95
N ILE A 215 17.57 -18.27 -7.56
CA ILE A 215 18.63 -19.04 -8.17
C ILE A 215 19.33 -18.19 -9.25
N GLY A 216 20.65 -18.08 -9.14
CA GLY A 216 21.47 -17.28 -10.05
C GLY A 216 21.56 -15.78 -9.75
N LYS A 217 20.93 -15.29 -8.68
CA LYS A 217 21.01 -13.87 -8.29
C LYS A 217 22.42 -13.45 -7.88
N TYR A 218 23.17 -14.32 -7.22
CA TYR A 218 24.54 -14.04 -6.81
C TYR A 218 25.50 -15.04 -7.42
N ARG A 219 26.68 -14.55 -7.86
CA ARG A 219 27.78 -15.34 -8.40
C ARG A 219 28.60 -15.97 -7.26
N HIS A 220 29.50 -16.90 -7.62
CA HIS A 220 30.42 -17.50 -6.64
C HIS A 220 31.38 -16.48 -5.98
N ASP A 221 31.67 -15.36 -6.66
CA ASP A 221 32.45 -14.25 -6.11
C ASP A 221 31.65 -13.29 -5.22
N GLY A 222 30.36 -13.61 -4.97
CA GLY A 222 29.45 -12.80 -4.16
C GLY A 222 28.83 -11.60 -4.87
N LYS A 223 29.18 -11.34 -6.12
CA LYS A 223 28.59 -10.22 -6.88
C LYS A 223 27.15 -10.53 -7.31
N ALA A 224 26.30 -9.52 -7.23
CA ALA A 224 24.92 -9.63 -7.73
C ALA A 224 24.90 -9.72 -9.26
N ASN A 225 24.11 -10.66 -9.78
CA ASN A 225 23.72 -10.69 -11.18
C ASN A 225 22.42 -9.92 -11.37
N PRO A 226 22.32 -9.04 -12.36
CA PRO A 226 21.03 -8.50 -12.74
C PRO A 226 20.14 -9.62 -13.28
N ILE A 227 18.92 -9.70 -12.77
CA ILE A 227 17.84 -10.53 -13.31
C ILE A 227 16.79 -9.57 -13.85
N PRO A 228 16.86 -9.17 -15.12
CA PRO A 228 15.98 -8.15 -15.68
C PRO A 228 14.54 -8.67 -15.76
N GLY A 229 13.60 -7.75 -15.57
CA GLY A 229 12.20 -7.98 -15.87
C GLY A 229 11.97 -8.17 -17.36
N HIS A 230 10.87 -8.84 -17.71
CA HIS A 230 10.61 -9.15 -19.11
C HIS A 230 9.91 -8.02 -19.88
N SER A 231 9.29 -7.04 -19.20
CA SER A 231 8.55 -5.97 -19.85
C SER A 231 8.58 -4.67 -19.07
N LEU A 232 9.50 -3.79 -19.45
CA LEU A 232 9.55 -2.44 -18.87
C LEU A 232 8.30 -1.61 -19.25
N VAL A 233 7.62 -1.95 -20.34
CA VAL A 233 6.37 -1.30 -20.75
C VAL A 233 5.27 -1.58 -19.74
N LEU A 234 5.08 -2.86 -19.33
CA LEU A 234 4.13 -3.21 -18.27
C LEU A 234 4.50 -2.53 -16.95
N GLY A 235 5.79 -2.55 -16.57
CA GLY A 235 6.28 -1.86 -15.38
C GLY A 235 5.95 -0.36 -15.40
N THR A 236 6.16 0.31 -16.52
CA THR A 236 5.86 1.75 -16.69
C THR A 236 4.35 2.01 -16.56
N LEU A 237 3.51 1.24 -17.25
CA LEU A 237 2.05 1.37 -17.14
C LEU A 237 1.57 1.12 -15.72
N GLY A 238 2.15 0.15 -15.03
CA GLY A 238 1.85 -0.14 -13.64
C GLY A 238 2.18 1.04 -12.72
N VAL A 239 3.35 1.66 -12.86
CA VAL A 239 3.72 2.86 -12.08
C VAL A 239 2.77 4.03 -12.36
N LEU A 240 2.37 4.25 -13.61
CA LEU A 240 1.40 5.31 -13.95
C LEU A 240 0.03 5.04 -13.31
N LEU A 241 -0.45 3.80 -13.30
CA LEU A 241 -1.69 3.43 -12.60
C LEU A 241 -1.57 3.61 -11.08
N LEU A 242 -0.42 3.25 -10.48
CA LEU A 242 -0.15 3.52 -9.07
C LEU A 242 -0.16 5.02 -8.78
N TRP A 243 0.44 5.84 -9.63
CA TRP A 243 0.43 7.29 -9.47
C TRP A 243 -0.98 7.89 -9.54
N ILE A 244 -1.80 7.44 -10.50
CA ILE A 244 -3.21 7.83 -10.59
C ILE A 244 -3.96 7.42 -9.31
N GLY A 245 -3.77 6.18 -8.84
CA GLY A 245 -4.38 5.68 -7.62
C GLY A 245 -3.95 6.47 -6.37
N TRP A 246 -2.73 7.04 -6.38
CA TRP A 246 -2.22 7.84 -5.27
C TRP A 246 -2.98 9.16 -5.07
N PHE A 247 -3.66 9.67 -6.09
CA PHE A 247 -4.60 10.79 -5.93
C PHE A 247 -5.88 10.37 -5.19
N GLY A 248 -6.22 9.09 -5.18
CA GLY A 248 -7.20 8.53 -4.27
C GLY A 248 -6.61 8.24 -2.88
N PHE A 249 -5.35 7.80 -2.83
CA PHE A 249 -4.68 7.41 -1.60
C PHE A 249 -4.45 8.62 -0.66
N ASN A 250 -3.72 9.65 -1.11
CA ASN A 250 -3.38 10.81 -0.30
C ASN A 250 -4.54 11.82 -0.19
N PRO A 251 -5.03 12.46 -1.26
CA PRO A 251 -6.16 13.38 -1.16
C PRO A 251 -7.44 12.71 -0.61
N GLY A 252 -7.64 11.42 -0.91
CA GLY A 252 -8.75 10.63 -0.42
C GLY A 252 -8.75 10.45 1.10
N SER A 253 -7.59 10.47 1.74
CA SER A 253 -7.45 10.30 3.19
C SER A 253 -8.04 11.45 4.01
N TYR A 254 -8.43 12.57 3.39
CA TYR A 254 -9.33 13.52 4.06
C TYR A 254 -10.71 12.92 4.36
N THR A 255 -11.12 11.89 3.63
CA THR A 255 -12.47 11.30 3.74
C THR A 255 -13.59 12.36 3.72
N ALA A 256 -13.32 13.49 3.11
CA ALA A 256 -14.22 14.66 3.03
C ALA A 256 -14.00 15.45 1.75
N GLY A 257 -15.07 15.90 1.12
CA GLY A 257 -15.04 16.78 -0.05
C GLY A 257 -14.75 18.23 0.33
N ILE A 258 -13.48 18.56 0.57
CA ILE A 258 -13.05 19.89 1.05
C ILE A 258 -11.95 20.49 0.17
N GLY A 259 -11.76 21.82 0.25
CA GLY A 259 -10.79 22.53 -0.60
C GLY A 259 -9.33 22.09 -0.44
N SER A 260 -8.93 21.54 0.69
CA SER A 260 -7.56 21.06 0.97
C SER A 260 -7.13 19.88 0.10
N ILE A 261 -8.06 19.15 -0.51
CA ILE A 261 -7.80 18.05 -1.45
C ILE A 261 -6.82 18.48 -2.55
N GLY A 262 -7.02 19.67 -3.15
CA GLY A 262 -6.16 20.18 -4.22
C GLY A 262 -4.71 20.39 -3.78
N ARG A 263 -4.49 20.86 -2.53
CA ARG A 263 -3.16 21.03 -1.96
C ARG A 263 -2.45 19.69 -1.80
N VAL A 264 -3.13 18.69 -1.25
CA VAL A 264 -2.56 17.35 -1.05
C VAL A 264 -2.28 16.67 -2.39
N ALA A 265 -3.14 16.86 -3.40
CA ALA A 265 -2.86 16.37 -4.75
C ALA A 265 -1.57 16.99 -5.33
N MET A 266 -1.35 18.30 -5.11
CA MET A 266 -0.15 19.00 -5.58
C MET A 266 1.11 18.54 -4.85
N THR A 267 1.11 18.45 -3.52
CA THR A 267 2.28 17.96 -2.75
C THR A 267 2.63 16.53 -3.12
N THR A 268 1.62 15.67 -3.31
CA THR A 268 1.78 14.29 -3.79
C THR A 268 2.46 14.25 -5.16
N ASN A 269 1.96 15.01 -6.12
CA ASN A 269 2.50 15.04 -7.47
C ASN A 269 3.92 15.58 -7.53
N LEU A 270 4.23 16.66 -6.80
CA LEU A 270 5.55 17.26 -6.78
C LEU A 270 6.61 16.33 -6.18
N ALA A 271 6.28 15.61 -5.10
CA ALA A 271 7.20 14.66 -4.51
C ALA A 271 7.47 13.47 -5.45
N ALA A 272 6.47 12.98 -6.15
CA ALA A 272 6.63 11.93 -7.15
C ALA A 272 7.55 12.37 -8.31
N CYS A 273 7.31 13.55 -8.89
CA CYS A 273 8.15 14.11 -9.93
C CYS A 273 9.60 14.31 -9.48
N ALA A 274 9.79 14.86 -8.28
CA ALA A 274 11.11 15.08 -7.70
C ALA A 274 11.86 13.76 -7.44
N GLY A 275 11.15 12.75 -6.91
CA GLY A 275 11.69 11.41 -6.69
C GLY A 275 12.11 10.72 -7.99
N THR A 276 11.30 10.84 -9.05
CA THR A 276 11.61 10.33 -10.38
C THR A 276 12.92 10.91 -10.91
N ILE A 277 13.04 12.23 -10.87
CA ILE A 277 14.21 12.96 -11.40
C ILE A 277 15.45 12.63 -10.56
N ALA A 278 15.34 12.64 -9.24
CA ALA A 278 16.46 12.36 -8.36
C ALA A 278 16.96 10.91 -8.52
N ALA A 279 16.06 9.94 -8.64
CA ALA A 279 16.44 8.55 -8.88
C ALA A 279 17.09 8.36 -10.25
N LEU A 280 16.56 8.99 -11.31
CA LEU A 280 17.15 8.97 -12.64
C LEU A 280 18.60 9.52 -12.62
N VAL A 281 18.79 10.70 -12.03
CA VAL A 281 20.11 11.36 -11.93
C VAL A 281 21.07 10.51 -11.10
N THR A 282 20.62 10.00 -9.94
CA THR A 282 21.46 9.15 -9.07
C THR A 282 21.89 7.87 -9.79
N ALA A 283 20.94 7.19 -10.45
CA ALA A 283 21.25 5.99 -11.23
C ALA A 283 22.22 6.32 -12.38
N TRP A 284 22.01 7.43 -13.07
CA TRP A 284 22.91 7.84 -14.15
C TRP A 284 24.33 8.09 -13.67
N VAL A 285 24.50 8.76 -12.54
CA VAL A 285 25.83 9.00 -11.93
C VAL A 285 26.49 7.68 -11.49
N VAL A 286 25.72 6.78 -10.85
CA VAL A 286 26.26 5.55 -10.28
C VAL A 286 26.51 4.48 -11.34
N MET A 287 25.62 4.35 -12.34
CA MET A 287 25.64 3.28 -13.35
C MET A 287 26.24 3.74 -14.70
N GLY A 288 26.46 5.03 -14.88
CA GLY A 288 26.96 5.62 -16.14
C GLY A 288 25.92 5.76 -17.26
N LYS A 289 24.68 5.32 -17.02
CA LYS A 289 23.54 5.41 -17.95
C LYS A 289 22.23 5.68 -17.19
N PRO A 290 21.27 6.39 -17.79
CA PRO A 290 19.95 6.51 -17.24
C PRO A 290 19.27 5.14 -17.22
N ASP A 291 18.63 4.79 -16.10
CA ASP A 291 17.93 3.51 -15.91
C ASP A 291 16.42 3.76 -15.66
N LEU A 292 15.59 3.15 -16.51
CA LEU A 292 14.13 3.33 -16.42
C LEU A 292 13.56 2.70 -15.15
N THR A 293 14.06 1.54 -14.72
CA THR A 293 13.54 0.87 -13.51
C THR A 293 13.81 1.69 -12.26
N MET A 294 14.98 2.32 -12.18
CA MET A 294 15.32 3.23 -11.08
C MET A 294 14.46 4.49 -11.10
N ALA A 295 14.21 5.07 -12.27
CA ALA A 295 13.31 6.23 -12.39
C ALA A 295 11.87 5.89 -11.96
N LEU A 296 11.36 4.72 -12.34
CA LEU A 296 10.04 4.22 -11.94
C LEU A 296 9.97 3.96 -10.44
N ASN A 297 10.97 3.33 -9.84
CA ASN A 297 11.06 3.16 -8.39
C ASN A 297 11.22 4.51 -7.68
N GLY A 298 11.88 5.49 -8.31
CA GLY A 298 11.97 6.86 -7.80
C GLY A 298 10.63 7.57 -7.72
N SER A 299 9.75 7.36 -8.71
CA SER A 299 8.37 7.86 -8.68
C SER A 299 7.63 7.30 -7.47
N LEU A 300 7.68 5.99 -7.30
CA LEU A 300 7.02 5.30 -6.18
C LEU A 300 7.61 5.69 -4.83
N ALA A 301 8.94 5.84 -4.74
CA ALA A 301 9.61 6.27 -3.52
C ALA A 301 9.20 7.70 -3.11
N GLY A 302 9.07 8.62 -4.06
CA GLY A 302 8.57 9.97 -3.82
C GLY A 302 7.12 9.96 -3.33
N LEU A 303 6.27 9.13 -3.94
CA LEU A 303 4.88 8.94 -3.54
C LEU A 303 4.77 8.37 -2.11
N VAL A 304 5.54 7.33 -1.80
CA VAL A 304 5.59 6.74 -0.45
C VAL A 304 6.08 7.75 0.59
N ALA A 305 7.13 8.49 0.27
CA ALA A 305 7.75 9.43 1.20
C ALA A 305 6.85 10.62 1.54
N ILE A 306 6.01 11.07 0.62
CA ILE A 306 5.11 12.20 0.88
C ILE A 306 3.82 11.79 1.60
N THR A 307 3.49 10.51 1.61
CA THR A 307 2.19 9.99 2.05
C THR A 307 1.84 10.34 3.50
N ALA A 308 2.83 10.36 4.43
CA ALA A 308 2.57 10.72 5.82
C ALA A 308 2.38 12.22 6.05
N SER A 309 3.01 13.06 5.22
CA SER A 309 3.15 14.49 5.47
C SER A 309 2.43 15.38 4.45
N CYS A 310 1.78 14.79 3.45
CA CYS A 310 1.25 15.53 2.29
C CYS A 310 0.24 16.63 2.64
N ASP A 311 -0.44 16.52 3.78
CA ASP A 311 -1.38 17.50 4.34
C ASP A 311 -0.70 18.60 5.16
N GLN A 312 0.49 18.31 5.73
CA GLN A 312 1.18 19.17 6.70
C GLN A 312 2.40 19.91 6.13
N VAL A 313 2.82 19.65 4.90
CA VAL A 313 4.03 20.26 4.33
C VAL A 313 3.75 21.20 3.18
N THR A 314 4.65 22.16 2.97
CA THR A 314 4.59 23.06 1.81
C THR A 314 4.99 22.33 0.53
N CYS A 315 4.60 22.88 -0.63
CA CYS A 315 5.02 22.36 -1.94
C CYS A 315 6.56 22.29 -2.07
N ASN A 316 7.29 23.28 -1.54
CA ASN A 316 8.75 23.27 -1.56
C ASN A 316 9.33 22.13 -0.71
N ALA A 317 8.77 21.90 0.47
CA ALA A 317 9.16 20.75 1.30
C ALA A 317 8.83 19.42 0.62
N ALA A 318 7.68 19.29 -0.05
CA ALA A 318 7.32 18.10 -0.82
C ALA A 318 8.35 17.78 -1.93
N VAL A 319 8.86 18.79 -2.63
CA VAL A 319 9.95 18.62 -3.60
C VAL A 319 11.21 18.08 -2.91
N VAL A 320 11.61 18.66 -1.78
CA VAL A 320 12.81 18.20 -1.04
C VAL A 320 12.63 16.76 -0.55
N ILE A 321 11.46 16.43 -0.01
CA ILE A 321 11.12 15.07 0.46
C ILE A 321 11.25 14.06 -0.68
N GLY A 322 10.72 14.41 -1.86
CA GLY A 322 10.80 13.58 -3.06
C GLY A 322 12.23 13.42 -3.58
N LEU A 323 13.04 14.51 -3.62
CA LEU A 323 14.44 14.44 -4.05
C LEU A 323 15.25 13.48 -3.17
N VAL A 324 15.10 13.57 -1.84
CA VAL A 324 15.76 12.65 -0.90
C VAL A 324 15.30 11.22 -1.12
N ALA A 325 14.00 11.01 -1.31
CA ALA A 325 13.44 9.67 -1.57
C ALA A 325 14.02 9.03 -2.84
N GLY A 326 14.16 9.82 -3.92
CA GLY A 326 14.74 9.33 -5.17
C GLY A 326 16.22 8.92 -5.03
N VAL A 327 17.01 9.63 -4.24
CA VAL A 327 18.39 9.23 -3.91
C VAL A 327 18.40 7.96 -3.05
N LEU A 328 17.57 7.94 -2.00
CA LEU A 328 17.52 6.83 -1.04
C LEU A 328 17.12 5.51 -1.71
N VAL A 329 16.14 5.52 -2.64
CA VAL A 329 15.69 4.29 -3.28
C VAL A 329 16.81 3.64 -4.10
N VAL A 330 17.57 4.43 -4.85
CA VAL A 330 18.70 3.90 -5.65
C VAL A 330 19.79 3.33 -4.76
N LEU A 331 20.22 4.11 -3.75
CA LEU A 331 21.26 3.67 -2.83
C LEU A 331 20.85 2.43 -2.03
N SER A 332 19.59 2.34 -1.62
CA SER A 332 19.08 1.18 -0.88
C SER A 332 18.98 -0.08 -1.72
N VAL A 333 18.64 0.00 -3.01
CA VAL A 333 18.68 -1.16 -3.93
C VAL A 333 20.11 -1.74 -3.99
N PHE A 334 21.12 -0.89 -4.18
CA PHE A 334 22.51 -1.35 -4.17
C PHE A 334 22.95 -1.87 -2.80
N PHE A 335 22.48 -1.26 -1.72
CA PHE A 335 22.78 -1.73 -0.36
C PHE A 335 22.23 -3.13 -0.13
N PHE A 336 20.94 -3.40 -0.46
CA PHE A 336 20.34 -4.72 -0.27
C PHE A 336 21.01 -5.78 -1.16
N ASP A 337 21.35 -5.45 -2.40
CA ASP A 337 22.13 -6.34 -3.27
C ASP A 337 23.52 -6.66 -2.66
N LYS A 338 24.18 -5.69 -2.06
CA LYS A 338 25.49 -5.87 -1.42
C LYS A 338 25.43 -6.79 -0.20
N ILE A 339 24.37 -6.74 0.58
CA ILE A 339 24.18 -7.62 1.75
C ILE A 339 23.41 -8.91 1.42
N HIS A 340 23.29 -9.25 0.13
CA HIS A 340 22.68 -10.47 -0.39
C HIS A 340 21.17 -10.65 -0.03
N ILE A 341 20.42 -9.56 0.06
CA ILE A 341 18.97 -9.57 0.15
C ILE A 341 18.40 -9.34 -1.24
N ASP A 342 17.79 -10.38 -1.82
CA ASP A 342 17.21 -10.32 -3.16
C ASP A 342 15.76 -9.79 -3.10
N ASP A 343 15.60 -8.55 -3.52
CA ASP A 343 14.32 -7.85 -3.69
C ASP A 343 14.05 -7.65 -5.19
N PRO A 344 13.25 -8.52 -5.81
CA PRO A 344 13.08 -8.56 -7.27
C PRO A 344 12.63 -7.27 -7.93
N VAL A 345 11.76 -6.52 -7.26
CA VAL A 345 11.13 -5.31 -7.83
C VAL A 345 11.52 -4.01 -7.09
N GLY A 346 12.31 -4.12 -6.03
CA GLY A 346 12.68 -2.97 -5.19
C GLY A 346 11.64 -2.60 -4.14
N ALA A 347 10.74 -3.53 -3.77
CA ALA A 347 9.65 -3.28 -2.82
C ALA A 347 10.17 -2.83 -1.43
N VAL A 348 11.24 -3.44 -0.92
CA VAL A 348 11.86 -3.05 0.36
C VAL A 348 12.43 -1.64 0.26
N SER A 349 13.14 -1.33 -0.83
CA SER A 349 13.72 -0.01 -1.04
C SER A 349 12.68 1.09 -1.21
N VAL A 350 11.58 0.81 -1.90
CA VAL A 350 10.48 1.74 -2.10
C VAL A 350 9.67 1.92 -0.82
N HIS A 351 9.18 0.84 -0.21
CA HIS A 351 8.16 0.91 0.83
C HIS A 351 8.73 0.90 2.25
N CYS A 352 9.77 0.10 2.53
CA CYS A 352 10.39 0.08 3.86
C CYS A 352 11.23 1.34 4.09
N VAL A 353 12.24 1.57 3.25
CA VAL A 353 13.20 2.67 3.42
C VAL A 353 12.51 4.04 3.27
N ASN A 354 11.71 4.21 2.21
CA ASN A 354 11.05 5.50 1.97
C ASN A 354 9.78 5.69 2.80
N GLY A 355 9.17 4.63 3.33
CA GLY A 355 8.13 4.75 4.34
C GLY A 355 8.67 5.32 5.67
N VAL A 356 9.83 4.82 6.10
CA VAL A 356 10.57 5.39 7.25
C VAL A 356 10.93 6.85 7.00
N TRP A 357 11.53 7.16 5.85
CA TRP A 357 11.87 8.53 5.48
C TRP A 357 10.64 9.45 5.48
N GLY A 358 9.54 9.04 4.86
CA GLY A 358 8.32 9.85 4.77
C GLY A 358 7.71 10.18 6.12
N THR A 359 7.73 9.23 7.05
CA THR A 359 7.25 9.45 8.40
C THR A 359 8.16 10.39 9.19
N LEU A 360 9.48 10.26 9.06
CA LEU A 360 10.42 11.18 9.68
C LEU A 360 10.30 12.58 9.08
N ALA A 361 9.96 12.70 7.80
CA ALA A 361 9.74 13.98 7.13
C ALA A 361 8.61 14.80 7.74
N VAL A 362 7.59 14.18 8.36
CA VAL A 362 6.59 14.90 9.16
C VAL A 362 7.27 15.69 10.28
N GLY A 363 8.07 15.02 11.11
CA GLY A 363 8.77 15.65 12.23
C GLY A 363 9.80 16.69 11.83
N LEU A 364 10.27 16.65 10.56
CA LEU A 364 11.22 17.61 10.02
C LEU A 364 10.55 18.83 9.37
N PHE A 365 9.51 18.60 8.56
CA PHE A 365 8.96 19.56 7.60
C PHE A 365 7.52 20.01 7.87
N ALA A 366 6.85 19.55 8.94
CA ALA A 366 5.49 20.02 9.25
C ALA A 366 5.45 21.55 9.40
N ALA A 367 4.63 22.18 8.57
CA ALA A 367 4.58 23.64 8.43
C ALA A 367 3.70 24.28 9.54
N PRO A 368 4.04 25.47 10.05
CA PRO A 368 3.29 26.15 11.11
C PRO A 368 1.97 26.75 10.61
N ALA A 369 1.05 27.02 11.53
CA ALA A 369 -0.23 27.68 11.26
C ALA A 369 -0.08 29.03 10.54
N SER A 370 1.02 29.76 10.76
CA SER A 370 1.33 31.02 10.06
C SER A 370 1.44 30.88 8.55
N LEU A 371 1.65 29.67 8.04
CA LEU A 371 1.67 29.36 6.62
C LEU A 371 0.35 28.74 6.12
N GLY A 372 -0.72 28.79 6.92
CA GLY A 372 -2.04 28.25 6.58
C GLY A 372 -2.21 26.74 6.83
N TYR A 373 -1.34 26.14 7.66
CA TYR A 373 -1.43 24.75 8.10
C TYR A 373 -1.92 24.71 9.57
N GLY A 374 -2.92 23.90 9.86
CA GLY A 374 -3.52 23.78 11.20
C GLY A 374 -2.79 22.80 12.12
N ASN A 375 -1.45 22.75 12.08
CA ASN A 375 -0.69 21.75 12.81
C ASN A 375 -0.46 22.17 14.27
N ASP A 376 -0.78 21.30 15.21
CA ASP A 376 -0.49 21.49 16.64
C ASP A 376 1.01 21.35 16.95
N LEU A 377 1.70 20.47 16.20
CA LEU A 377 3.14 20.26 16.28
C LEU A 377 3.81 20.76 15.01
N VAL A 378 4.90 21.49 15.17
CA VAL A 378 5.68 22.09 14.08
C VAL A 378 6.97 21.30 13.88
N GLY A 379 7.37 21.12 12.64
CA GLY A 379 8.58 20.39 12.27
C GLY A 379 9.87 21.09 12.70
N LEU A 380 10.94 20.32 12.83
CA LEU A 380 12.25 20.79 13.28
C LEU A 380 12.76 21.99 12.46
N PHE A 381 12.61 21.95 11.13
CA PHE A 381 13.09 23.03 10.24
C PHE A 381 12.28 24.31 10.30
N TYR A 382 11.13 24.28 10.95
CA TYR A 382 10.31 25.47 11.25
C TYR A 382 10.39 25.89 12.71
N GLY A 383 11.37 25.38 13.48
CA GLY A 383 11.60 25.77 14.87
C GLY A 383 10.79 25.01 15.92
N GLY A 384 10.10 23.93 15.56
CA GLY A 384 9.30 23.10 16.48
C GLY A 384 10.10 22.23 17.44
N GLY A 385 11.44 22.21 17.32
CA GLY A 385 12.30 21.37 18.16
C GLY A 385 12.20 19.88 17.84
N PHE A 386 12.73 19.04 18.73
CA PHE A 386 12.84 17.59 18.51
C PHE A 386 11.61 16.79 18.96
N LYS A 387 10.61 17.42 19.58
CA LYS A 387 9.45 16.69 20.14
C LYS A 387 8.70 15.91 19.06
N TYR A 388 8.33 16.60 17.97
CA TYR A 388 7.57 15.95 16.90
C TYR A 388 8.37 14.85 16.21
N LEU A 389 9.64 15.12 15.90
CA LEU A 389 10.54 14.10 15.33
C LEU A 389 10.69 12.88 16.27
N GLY A 390 10.77 13.12 17.59
CA GLY A 390 10.84 12.05 18.59
C GLY A 390 9.59 11.16 18.59
N VAL A 391 8.41 11.73 18.48
CA VAL A 391 7.15 10.97 18.37
C VAL A 391 7.12 10.15 17.09
N GLN A 392 7.51 10.73 15.95
CA GLN A 392 7.60 10.01 14.69
C GLN A 392 8.60 8.84 14.74
N LEU A 393 9.74 9.02 15.40
CA LEU A 393 10.72 7.95 15.63
C LEU A 393 10.15 6.80 16.46
N VAL A 394 9.34 7.07 17.47
CA VAL A 394 8.64 6.02 18.25
C VAL A 394 7.73 5.20 17.33
N GLY A 395 6.89 5.86 16.52
CA GLY A 395 5.98 5.19 15.60
C GLY A 395 6.72 4.32 14.58
N VAL A 396 7.77 4.85 13.95
CA VAL A 396 8.63 4.11 13.00
C VAL A 396 9.28 2.90 13.67
N GLY A 397 9.88 3.10 14.86
CA GLY A 397 10.58 2.03 15.59
C GLY A 397 9.65 0.90 16.03
N MET A 398 8.48 1.24 16.58
CA MET A 398 7.51 0.24 17.01
C MET A 398 6.90 -0.52 15.84
N THR A 399 6.63 0.16 14.74
CA THR A 399 6.18 -0.48 13.50
C THR A 399 7.24 -1.43 12.94
N ALA A 400 8.50 -1.01 12.93
CA ALA A 400 9.61 -1.87 12.47
C ALA A 400 9.71 -3.17 13.30
N VAL A 401 9.68 -3.04 14.63
CA VAL A 401 9.72 -4.21 15.53
C VAL A 401 8.51 -5.12 15.32
N TRP A 402 7.32 -4.55 15.25
CA TRP A 402 6.08 -5.32 15.07
C TRP A 402 6.01 -5.99 13.71
N ALA A 403 6.08 -5.21 12.64
CA ALA A 403 5.85 -5.72 11.28
C ALA A 403 6.95 -6.68 10.83
N PHE A 404 8.23 -6.35 11.10
CA PHE A 404 9.33 -7.27 10.83
C PHE A 404 9.26 -8.52 11.69
N GLY A 405 9.02 -8.38 13.00
CA GLY A 405 8.94 -9.50 13.94
C GLY A 405 7.81 -10.45 13.59
N MET A 406 6.60 -9.95 13.35
CA MET A 406 5.46 -10.77 12.96
C MET A 406 5.66 -11.38 11.56
N GLY A 407 6.13 -10.61 10.59
CA GLY A 407 6.46 -11.11 9.26
C GLY A 407 7.49 -12.23 9.32
N PHE A 408 8.57 -12.04 10.06
CA PHE A 408 9.61 -13.05 10.24
C PHE A 408 9.08 -14.32 10.91
N ALA A 409 8.24 -14.18 11.93
CA ALA A 409 7.60 -15.31 12.60
C ALA A 409 6.69 -16.09 11.63
N ILE A 410 5.88 -15.42 10.85
CA ILE A 410 5.01 -16.02 9.82
C ILE A 410 5.86 -16.80 8.81
N PHE A 411 6.83 -16.14 8.16
CA PHE A 411 7.64 -16.77 7.12
C PHE A 411 8.51 -17.90 7.66
N MET A 412 9.08 -17.79 8.86
CA MET A 412 9.85 -18.88 9.47
C MET A 412 8.98 -20.07 9.85
N THR A 413 7.73 -19.85 10.26
CA THR A 413 6.77 -20.93 10.51
C THR A 413 6.45 -21.68 9.21
N LEU A 414 6.16 -20.96 8.13
CA LEU A 414 5.93 -21.56 6.81
C LEU A 414 7.17 -22.29 6.29
N LYS A 415 8.38 -21.75 6.55
CA LYS A 415 9.65 -22.42 6.22
C LYS A 415 9.85 -23.72 6.99
N LYS A 416 9.60 -23.72 8.31
CA LYS A 416 9.67 -24.92 9.13
C LYS A 416 8.64 -25.97 8.72
N ALA A 417 7.47 -25.55 8.25
CA ALA A 417 6.44 -26.44 7.69
C ALA A 417 6.81 -26.99 6.29
N GLY A 418 7.92 -26.55 5.69
CA GLY A 418 8.38 -27.01 4.37
C GLY A 418 7.57 -26.51 3.19
N ILE A 419 6.78 -25.43 3.38
CA ILE A 419 5.85 -24.91 2.35
C ILE A 419 6.17 -23.49 1.90
N LEU A 420 7.25 -22.87 2.36
CA LEU A 420 7.52 -21.46 2.08
C LEU A 420 8.02 -21.23 0.65
N ARG A 421 9.00 -22.02 0.21
CA ARG A 421 9.69 -21.83 -1.08
C ARG A 421 9.47 -23.01 -1.99
N VAL A 422 9.22 -22.74 -3.26
CA VAL A 422 9.13 -23.76 -4.32
C VAL A 422 10.45 -24.52 -4.48
N SER A 423 10.40 -25.72 -5.05
CA SER A 423 11.61 -26.48 -5.36
C SER A 423 12.50 -25.77 -6.39
N ALA A 424 13.80 -26.05 -6.38
CA ALA A 424 14.73 -25.50 -7.37
C ALA A 424 14.30 -25.82 -8.82
N LYS A 425 13.75 -27.01 -9.06
CA LYS A 425 13.23 -27.42 -10.36
C LYS A 425 12.04 -26.54 -10.78
N THR A 426 11.12 -26.25 -9.87
CA THR A 426 9.97 -25.37 -10.09
C THR A 426 10.42 -23.95 -10.39
N GLU A 427 11.32 -23.39 -9.57
CA GLU A 427 11.84 -22.03 -9.76
C GLU A 427 12.56 -21.86 -11.12
N LEU A 428 13.34 -22.86 -11.56
CA LEU A 428 14.00 -22.83 -12.85
C LEU A 428 13.03 -22.96 -14.02
N LYS A 429 12.00 -23.82 -13.88
CA LYS A 429 10.98 -24.01 -14.93
C LYS A 429 10.03 -22.81 -15.05
N GLY A 430 9.70 -22.17 -13.94
CA GLY A 430 8.72 -21.08 -13.84
C GLY A 430 7.44 -21.51 -13.13
N LEU A 431 6.85 -20.55 -12.40
CA LEU A 431 5.71 -20.80 -11.51
C LEU A 431 4.37 -20.87 -12.27
N ASP A 432 4.27 -20.24 -13.44
CA ASP A 432 3.04 -20.24 -14.25
C ASP A 432 2.57 -21.66 -14.55
N VAL A 433 3.43 -22.45 -15.17
CA VAL A 433 3.11 -23.83 -15.55
C VAL A 433 3.11 -24.78 -14.34
N THR A 434 4.00 -24.55 -13.36
CA THR A 434 4.18 -25.50 -12.26
C THR A 434 3.18 -25.33 -11.11
N GLU A 435 2.76 -24.07 -10.81
CA GLU A 435 1.79 -23.79 -9.74
C GLU A 435 0.36 -23.67 -10.28
N HIS A 436 0.16 -23.23 -11.54
CA HIS A 436 -1.15 -22.92 -12.10
C HIS A 436 -1.52 -23.74 -13.34
N GLY A 437 -0.59 -24.48 -13.94
CA GLY A 437 -0.85 -25.21 -15.17
C GLY A 437 -1.17 -24.31 -16.38
N GLN A 438 -0.80 -23.04 -16.32
CA GLN A 438 -1.11 -22.02 -17.32
C GLN A 438 0.18 -21.35 -17.79
N ASP A 439 0.14 -20.83 -19.02
CA ASP A 439 1.20 -20.02 -19.59
C ASP A 439 0.62 -18.63 -19.91
N ALA A 440 1.19 -17.59 -19.32
CA ALA A 440 0.71 -16.22 -19.53
C ALA A 440 0.85 -15.76 -20.99
N TYR A 441 1.81 -16.31 -21.72
CA TYR A 441 2.17 -15.92 -23.08
C TYR A 441 2.13 -17.11 -24.03
N ALA A 442 1.02 -17.85 -24.01
CA ALA A 442 0.79 -18.98 -24.89
C ALA A 442 1.04 -18.61 -26.35
N SER A 443 1.86 -19.41 -27.05
CA SER A 443 2.26 -19.21 -28.46
C SER A 443 3.19 -18.01 -28.75
N PHE A 444 3.64 -17.25 -27.75
CA PHE A 444 4.71 -16.28 -27.96
C PHE A 444 6.08 -16.94 -27.83
N GLN A 445 6.89 -16.85 -28.89
CA GLN A 445 8.30 -17.24 -28.80
C GLN A 445 9.12 -16.04 -28.31
N PHE A 446 9.72 -16.18 -27.12
CA PHE A 446 10.69 -15.20 -26.65
C PHE A 446 12.06 -15.53 -27.27
N PHE A 447 12.45 -14.75 -28.26
CA PHE A 447 13.82 -14.81 -28.78
C PHE A 447 14.73 -14.12 -27.77
N SER A 448 15.53 -14.88 -27.04
CA SER A 448 16.65 -14.31 -26.29
C SER A 448 17.76 -13.99 -27.30
N ASN A 449 17.99 -12.72 -27.55
CA ASN A 449 19.27 -12.30 -28.15
C ASN A 449 20.36 -12.52 -27.09
N MET A 450 20.95 -13.73 -27.06
CA MET A 450 22.20 -13.99 -26.35
C MET A 450 23.36 -13.54 -27.22
#